data_b4addabd43b5165a2da59287869e6ece
#
_entry.id   b4addabd43b5165a2da59287869e6ece
#
_cell.length_a   1.000
_cell.length_b   1.000
_cell.length_c   1.000
_cell.angle_alpha   90.00
_cell.angle_beta   90.00
_cell.angle_gamma   90.00
#
_symmetry.space_group_name_H-M   'P 1'
#
loop_
_entity.id
_entity.type
_entity.pdbx_description
1 polymer ?
#
loop_
_entity_poly.entity_id
_entity_poly.type
_entity_poly.pdbx_seq_one_letter_code
_entity_poly.pdbx_strand_id
1 'polypeptide(L)'
;LEAASNPDIAQQFRFTPTPLGDPSTAGDALQYRMGAVFAGVREVELWHLVQDLTVLAELAEQLPVGSPRRADVLAALDRALDVIDSTAPAASAAAAWAELREVMDAPAAHSAHTVHAVGHAHIDSAWLWPLRETRRKVARTFANVLQLMDEDDELIFAASSAQQYAWLKHDHPELFERVRQRVAEGRFVPVGGQWVEPDSNLPGGESMVRQLVEGTRFFMAEFGVRPREVWVPDSFGYSAALPQIARAAGADSFLTQK
;
A
#
# COMPACT_ATOMS: atom_id res chain seq x y z
N LEU A 1 -25.95 -20.47 4.31
CA LEU A 1 -24.65 -19.80 4.10
C LEU A 1 -23.53 -20.81 3.90
N GLU A 2 -23.71 -21.70 2.93
CA GLU A 2 -22.71 -22.72 2.53
C GLU A 2 -21.80 -22.27 1.38
N ALA A 3 -21.78 -20.97 1.05
CA ALA A 3 -20.93 -20.43 -0.02
C ALA A 3 -19.47 -20.16 0.39
N ALA A 4 -19.09 -20.48 1.64
CA ALA A 4 -17.78 -20.14 2.19
C ALA A 4 -16.63 -21.08 1.76
N SER A 5 -16.86 -22.04 0.87
CA SER A 5 -15.83 -23.00 0.44
C SER A 5 -15.43 -22.91 -1.04
N ASN A 6 -15.96 -21.97 -1.80
CA ASN A 6 -15.52 -21.75 -3.17
C ASN A 6 -14.52 -20.60 -3.23
N PRO A 7 -13.22 -20.86 -3.50
CA PRO A 7 -12.19 -19.82 -3.55
C PRO A 7 -12.40 -18.78 -4.66
N ASP A 8 -13.26 -19.06 -5.63
CA ASP A 8 -13.55 -18.17 -6.75
C ASP A 8 -14.66 -17.15 -6.46
N ILE A 9 -15.24 -17.15 -5.26
CA ILE A 9 -16.28 -16.20 -4.89
C ILE A 9 -15.65 -15.01 -4.14
N ALA A 10 -15.51 -13.88 -4.81
CA ALA A 10 -15.13 -12.62 -4.19
C ALA A 10 -16.32 -12.01 -3.44
N GLN A 11 -16.18 -11.80 -2.13
CA GLN A 11 -17.16 -11.08 -1.33
C GLN A 11 -16.76 -9.61 -1.24
N GLN A 12 -17.57 -8.73 -1.78
CA GLN A 12 -17.34 -7.28 -1.69
C GLN A 12 -18.35 -6.65 -0.74
N PHE A 13 -17.85 -6.05 0.35
CA PHE A 13 -18.66 -5.27 1.28
C PHE A 13 -18.46 -3.78 1.02
N ARG A 14 -19.55 -3.07 0.77
CA ARG A 14 -19.53 -1.60 0.65
C ARG A 14 -20.03 -0.99 1.95
N PHE A 15 -19.17 -0.24 2.63
CA PHE A 15 -19.53 0.55 3.79
C PHE A 15 -19.74 2.00 3.34
N THR A 16 -20.90 2.55 3.68
CA THR A 16 -21.17 3.98 3.44
C THR A 16 -21.00 4.69 4.78
N PRO A 17 -20.08 5.65 4.89
CA PRO A 17 -19.93 6.43 6.12
C PRO A 17 -21.22 7.21 6.38
N THR A 18 -21.63 7.30 7.64
CA THR A 18 -22.69 8.21 8.06
C THR A 18 -22.28 9.65 7.80
N PRO A 19 -23.21 10.52 7.38
CA PRO A 19 -22.90 11.94 7.24
C PRO A 19 -22.35 12.49 8.56
N LEU A 20 -21.34 13.31 8.43
CA LEU A 20 -20.53 13.95 9.45
C LEU A 20 -21.21 14.15 10.82
N GLY A 21 -20.88 13.28 11.76
CA GLY A 21 -21.03 13.50 13.18
C GLY A 21 -19.66 13.36 13.83
N ASP A 22 -19.42 14.04 14.91
CA ASP A 22 -18.20 13.88 15.67
C ASP A 22 -18.09 12.43 16.18
N PRO A 23 -17.08 11.65 15.76
CA PRO A 23 -16.94 10.25 16.21
C PRO A 23 -16.75 10.12 17.72
N SER A 24 -16.31 11.18 18.40
CA SER A 24 -16.14 11.20 19.85
C SER A 24 -17.46 11.34 20.60
N THR A 25 -18.47 11.87 19.93
CA THR A 25 -19.83 12.09 20.48
C THR A 25 -20.85 11.13 19.89
N ALA A 26 -20.44 10.21 19.06
CA ALA A 26 -21.29 9.17 18.54
C ALA A 26 -21.79 8.29 19.68
N GLY A 27 -23.05 8.44 20.01
CA GLY A 27 -23.75 7.60 20.95
C GLY A 27 -23.89 6.16 20.45
N ASP A 28 -24.82 5.40 21.00
CA ASP A 28 -25.06 3.99 20.68
C ASP A 28 -25.66 3.74 19.27
N ALA A 29 -25.92 4.81 18.51
CA ALA A 29 -26.44 4.69 17.15
C ALA A 29 -25.37 4.10 16.20
N LEU A 30 -25.80 3.12 15.39
CA LEU A 30 -24.95 2.56 14.34
C LEU A 30 -24.53 3.67 13.36
N GLN A 31 -23.22 3.91 13.28
CA GLN A 31 -22.65 4.94 12.40
C GLN A 31 -22.42 4.46 10.97
N TYR A 32 -22.45 3.15 10.77
CA TYR A 32 -22.25 2.54 9.46
C TYR A 32 -23.49 1.74 9.08
N ARG A 33 -23.90 1.88 7.85
CA ARG A 33 -24.92 1.00 7.26
C ARG A 33 -24.24 0.09 6.27
N MET A 34 -24.53 -1.20 6.36
CA MET A 34 -24.13 -2.13 5.32
C MET A 34 -24.95 -1.81 4.06
N GLY A 35 -24.26 -1.52 2.96
CA GLY A 35 -24.87 -1.34 1.66
C GLY A 35 -25.27 -2.67 1.03
N ALA A 36 -25.46 -2.69 -0.27
CA ALA A 36 -25.73 -3.94 -0.98
C ALA A 36 -24.53 -4.89 -0.85
N VAL A 37 -24.83 -6.15 -0.56
CA VAL A 37 -23.83 -7.24 -0.56
C VAL A 37 -23.93 -7.93 -1.91
N PHE A 38 -22.82 -7.98 -2.63
CA PHE A 38 -22.71 -8.68 -3.90
C PHE A 38 -21.81 -9.90 -3.73
N ALA A 39 -22.25 -11.03 -4.22
CA ALA A 39 -21.40 -12.18 -4.44
C ALA A 39 -21.29 -12.41 -5.95
N GLY A 40 -20.08 -12.57 -6.45
CA GLY A 40 -19.84 -12.75 -7.87
C GLY A 40 -18.53 -13.49 -8.11
N VAL A 41 -18.44 -14.09 -9.29
CA VAL A 41 -17.20 -14.68 -9.79
C VAL A 41 -16.47 -13.59 -10.59
N ARG A 42 -15.21 -13.34 -10.26
CA ARG A 42 -14.37 -12.42 -11.03
C ARG A 42 -13.74 -13.18 -12.20
N GLU A 43 -14.03 -12.74 -13.39
CA GLU A 43 -13.33 -13.20 -14.60
C GLU A 43 -11.93 -12.54 -14.61
N VAL A 44 -10.93 -13.32 -14.20
CA VAL A 44 -9.58 -12.80 -13.93
C VAL A 44 -8.92 -12.27 -15.19
N GLU A 45 -9.02 -12.98 -16.31
CA GLU A 45 -8.46 -12.57 -17.60
C GLU A 45 -9.08 -11.26 -18.10
N LEU A 46 -10.40 -11.14 -18.00
CA LEU A 46 -11.09 -9.91 -18.36
C LEU A 46 -10.68 -8.74 -17.44
N TRP A 47 -10.50 -9.01 -16.16
CA TRP A 47 -10.04 -7.99 -15.23
C TRP A 47 -8.63 -7.48 -15.57
N HIS A 48 -7.69 -8.38 -15.89
CA HIS A 48 -6.34 -7.99 -16.33
C HIS A 48 -6.40 -7.20 -17.63
N LEU A 49 -7.17 -7.66 -18.62
CA LEU A 49 -7.36 -6.92 -19.86
C LEU A 49 -7.83 -5.49 -19.62
N VAL A 50 -8.81 -5.28 -18.73
CA VAL A 50 -9.31 -3.95 -18.41
C VAL A 50 -8.24 -3.08 -17.78
N GLN A 51 -7.40 -3.64 -16.88
CA GLN A 51 -6.27 -2.90 -16.29
C GLN A 51 -5.26 -2.49 -17.37
N ASP A 52 -4.85 -3.40 -18.23
CA ASP A 52 -3.86 -3.13 -19.27
C ASP A 52 -4.36 -2.14 -20.32
N LEU A 53 -5.63 -2.25 -20.73
CA LEU A 53 -6.28 -1.26 -21.60
C LEU A 53 -6.27 0.14 -20.95
N THR A 54 -6.57 0.22 -19.66
CA THR A 54 -6.57 1.49 -18.90
C THR A 54 -5.17 2.09 -18.86
N VAL A 55 -4.17 1.30 -18.46
CA VAL A 55 -2.77 1.75 -18.38
C VAL A 55 -2.24 2.22 -19.73
N LEU A 56 -2.53 1.47 -20.79
CA LEU A 56 -2.09 1.85 -22.15
C LEU A 56 -2.81 3.10 -22.67
N ALA A 57 -4.09 3.27 -22.37
CA ALA A 57 -4.84 4.47 -22.73
C ALA A 57 -4.27 5.71 -22.02
N GLU A 58 -4.00 5.63 -20.72
CA GLU A 58 -3.38 6.69 -19.93
C GLU A 58 -1.95 6.99 -20.43
N LEU A 59 -1.17 5.95 -20.78
CA LEU A 59 0.15 6.13 -21.40
C LEU A 59 0.05 6.88 -22.72
N ALA A 60 -0.91 6.53 -23.58
CA ALA A 60 -1.10 7.21 -24.85
C ALA A 60 -1.45 8.69 -24.69
N GLU A 61 -2.17 9.06 -23.63
CA GLU A 61 -2.47 10.46 -23.30
C GLU A 61 -1.22 11.24 -22.88
N GLN A 62 -0.27 10.60 -22.17
CA GLN A 62 0.96 11.24 -21.69
C GLN A 62 2.05 11.34 -22.77
N LEU A 63 2.01 10.48 -23.77
CA LEU A 63 3.03 10.49 -24.84
C LEU A 63 2.80 11.65 -25.84
N PRO A 64 3.88 12.28 -26.36
CA PRO A 64 3.77 13.31 -27.39
C PRO A 64 3.00 12.83 -28.61
N VAL A 65 2.13 13.66 -29.18
CA VAL A 65 1.28 13.32 -30.32
C VAL A 65 2.03 12.75 -31.51
N GLY A 66 3.25 13.23 -31.79
CA GLY A 66 4.12 12.74 -32.88
C GLY A 66 5.02 11.56 -32.49
N SER A 67 4.86 10.98 -31.30
CA SER A 67 5.68 9.85 -30.87
C SER A 67 5.28 8.56 -31.61
N PRO A 68 6.22 7.82 -32.21
CA PRO A 68 5.94 6.49 -32.78
C PRO A 68 5.31 5.55 -31.75
N ARG A 69 5.83 5.53 -30.52
CA ARG A 69 5.27 4.69 -29.44
C ARG A 69 3.81 5.00 -29.15
N ARG A 70 3.39 6.27 -29.24
CA ARG A 70 1.98 6.63 -29.09
C ARG A 70 1.12 6.02 -30.19
N ALA A 71 1.62 6.07 -31.43
CA ALA A 71 0.90 5.47 -32.56
C ALA A 71 0.77 3.95 -32.40
N ASP A 72 1.84 3.27 -31.98
CA ASP A 72 1.85 1.83 -31.75
C ASP A 72 0.86 1.43 -30.64
N VAL A 73 0.86 2.16 -29.54
CA VAL A 73 -0.08 1.93 -28.40
C VAL A 73 -1.52 2.13 -28.85
N LEU A 74 -1.83 3.21 -29.58
CA LEU A 74 -3.18 3.47 -30.07
C LEU A 74 -3.65 2.39 -31.05
N ALA A 75 -2.76 1.95 -31.95
CA ALA A 75 -3.08 0.88 -32.89
C ALA A 75 -3.31 -0.48 -32.18
N ALA A 76 -2.57 -0.78 -31.12
CA ALA A 76 -2.78 -1.98 -30.32
C ALA A 76 -4.10 -1.92 -29.55
N LEU A 77 -4.45 -0.78 -28.95
CA LEU A 77 -5.72 -0.56 -28.29
C LEU A 77 -6.91 -0.75 -29.27
N ASP A 78 -6.79 -0.18 -30.45
CA ASP A 78 -7.82 -0.29 -31.51
C ASP A 78 -8.05 -1.76 -31.91
N ARG A 79 -6.96 -2.51 -32.20
CA ARG A 79 -7.07 -3.95 -32.50
C ARG A 79 -7.67 -4.75 -31.35
N ALA A 80 -7.26 -4.47 -30.10
CA ALA A 80 -7.77 -5.18 -28.94
C ALA A 80 -9.28 -4.93 -28.76
N LEU A 81 -9.73 -3.68 -28.97
CA LEU A 81 -11.15 -3.34 -28.89
C LEU A 81 -11.98 -3.95 -30.03
N ASP A 82 -11.41 -4.09 -31.23
CA ASP A 82 -12.07 -4.74 -32.36
C ASP A 82 -12.30 -6.26 -32.14
N VAL A 83 -11.44 -6.88 -31.32
CA VAL A 83 -11.55 -8.32 -31.00
C VAL A 83 -12.55 -8.60 -29.89
N ILE A 84 -12.86 -7.61 -29.05
CA ILE A 84 -13.78 -7.79 -27.90
C ILE A 84 -15.21 -7.99 -28.40
N ASP A 85 -15.79 -9.15 -28.07
CA ASP A 85 -17.23 -9.37 -28.22
C ASP A 85 -17.96 -8.80 -27.00
N SER A 86 -18.65 -7.68 -27.18
CA SER A 86 -19.40 -7.00 -26.12
C SER A 86 -20.55 -7.86 -25.54
N THR A 87 -20.99 -8.89 -26.25
CA THR A 87 -22.02 -9.84 -25.77
C THR A 87 -21.43 -11.00 -24.98
N ALA A 88 -20.14 -11.28 -25.16
CA ALA A 88 -19.41 -12.36 -24.49
C ALA A 88 -17.97 -11.91 -24.14
N PRO A 89 -17.77 -10.83 -23.34
CA PRO A 89 -16.47 -10.21 -23.15
C PRO A 89 -15.45 -11.15 -22.51
N ALA A 90 -15.85 -12.03 -21.58
CA ALA A 90 -14.96 -12.99 -20.97
C ALA A 90 -14.41 -14.01 -21.99
N ALA A 91 -15.22 -14.44 -22.94
CA ALA A 91 -14.81 -15.41 -23.96
C ALA A 91 -13.81 -14.83 -24.96
N SER A 92 -13.83 -13.53 -25.20
CA SER A 92 -12.92 -12.83 -26.12
C SER A 92 -11.72 -12.16 -25.42
N ALA A 93 -11.68 -12.15 -24.10
CA ALA A 93 -10.66 -11.43 -23.32
C ALA A 93 -9.23 -11.87 -23.63
N ALA A 94 -8.98 -13.18 -23.72
CA ALA A 94 -7.65 -13.70 -24.01
C ALA A 94 -7.15 -13.31 -25.42
N ALA A 95 -8.04 -13.32 -26.41
CA ALA A 95 -7.71 -12.90 -27.76
C ALA A 95 -7.42 -11.40 -27.85
N ALA A 96 -8.24 -10.55 -27.21
CA ALA A 96 -8.01 -9.12 -27.13
C ALA A 96 -6.72 -8.79 -26.36
N TRP A 97 -6.41 -9.52 -25.30
CA TRP A 97 -5.18 -9.33 -24.53
C TRP A 97 -3.93 -9.68 -25.37
N ALA A 98 -4.01 -10.68 -26.23
CA ALA A 98 -2.91 -11.02 -27.12
C ALA A 98 -2.52 -9.87 -28.06
N GLU A 99 -3.46 -9.01 -28.47
CA GLU A 99 -3.20 -7.84 -29.29
C GLU A 99 -2.38 -6.72 -28.56
N LEU A 100 -2.40 -6.72 -27.22
CA LEU A 100 -1.65 -5.74 -26.42
C LEU A 100 -0.22 -6.20 -26.14
N ARG A 101 0.10 -7.48 -26.30
CA ARG A 101 1.38 -8.06 -25.83
C ARG A 101 2.60 -7.36 -26.42
N GLU A 102 2.59 -7.06 -27.72
CA GLU A 102 3.73 -6.43 -28.39
C GLU A 102 4.09 -5.06 -27.76
N VAL A 103 3.09 -4.24 -27.44
CA VAL A 103 3.33 -2.91 -26.85
C VAL A 103 3.61 -2.98 -25.34
N MET A 104 3.10 -4.00 -24.66
CA MET A 104 3.38 -4.25 -23.24
C MET A 104 4.81 -4.76 -23.05
N ASP A 105 5.27 -5.68 -23.89
CA ASP A 105 6.61 -6.28 -23.83
C ASP A 105 7.69 -5.36 -24.45
N ALA A 106 7.28 -4.27 -25.10
CA ALA A 106 8.22 -3.36 -25.74
C ALA A 106 9.17 -2.72 -24.73
N PRO A 107 10.49 -2.77 -24.96
CA PRO A 107 11.45 -2.24 -24.02
C PRO A 107 11.28 -0.74 -23.83
N ALA A 108 11.55 -0.27 -22.62
CA ALA A 108 11.59 1.15 -22.32
C ALA A 108 12.66 1.87 -23.19
N ALA A 109 12.40 3.13 -23.54
CA ALA A 109 13.39 3.95 -24.23
C ALA A 109 14.67 4.09 -23.38
N HIS A 110 15.83 4.23 -24.03
CA HIS A 110 17.12 4.42 -23.34
C HIS A 110 17.16 5.60 -22.37
N SER A 111 16.30 6.60 -22.60
CA SER A 111 16.14 7.78 -21.76
C SER A 111 15.08 7.63 -20.68
N ALA A 112 14.42 6.47 -20.57
CA ALA A 112 13.41 6.24 -19.55
C ALA A 112 14.03 6.18 -18.16
N HIS A 113 13.34 6.78 -17.20
CA HIS A 113 13.72 6.67 -15.79
C HIS A 113 13.42 5.26 -15.26
N THR A 114 14.28 4.82 -14.34
CA THR A 114 13.97 3.63 -13.53
C THR A 114 13.07 4.04 -12.39
N VAL A 115 11.92 3.40 -12.27
CA VAL A 115 10.99 3.59 -11.16
C VAL A 115 11.11 2.41 -10.20
N HIS A 116 11.40 2.71 -8.94
CA HIS A 116 11.36 1.73 -7.87
C HIS A 116 10.03 1.89 -7.12
N ALA A 117 9.14 0.92 -7.26
CA ALA A 117 7.87 0.90 -6.55
C ALA A 117 8.00 0.10 -5.26
N VAL A 118 7.57 0.69 -4.15
CA VAL A 118 7.52 0.02 -2.85
C VAL A 118 6.15 0.27 -2.23
N GLY A 119 5.52 -0.78 -1.73
CA GLY A 119 4.25 -0.66 -1.02
C GLY A 119 4.43 0.03 0.33
N HIS A 120 3.47 0.85 0.72
CA HIS A 120 3.41 1.46 2.05
C HIS A 120 1.95 1.69 2.45
N ALA A 121 1.66 1.60 3.74
CA ALA A 121 0.39 2.01 4.32
C ALA A 121 0.66 2.91 5.52
N HIS A 122 0.43 4.21 5.36
CA HIS A 122 0.45 5.12 6.49
C HIS A 122 -0.72 4.81 7.43
N ILE A 123 -0.42 4.60 8.70
CA ILE A 123 -1.40 4.36 9.76
C ILE A 123 -1.07 5.27 10.93
N ASP A 124 -1.92 6.26 11.17
CA ASP A 124 -1.84 7.05 12.39
C ASP A 124 -1.89 6.16 13.62
N SER A 125 -0.87 6.23 14.47
CA SER A 125 -0.87 5.50 15.75
C SER A 125 -1.95 6.04 16.70
N ALA A 126 -2.31 7.31 16.58
CA ALA A 126 -3.46 7.93 17.24
C ALA A 126 -4.05 9.00 16.32
N TRP A 127 -5.37 9.05 16.20
CA TRP A 127 -6.12 10.03 15.42
C TRP A 127 -7.51 10.25 16.00
N LEU A 128 -8.51 10.55 15.16
CA LEU A 128 -9.91 10.73 15.56
C LEU A 128 -10.62 9.41 15.97
N TRP A 129 -9.87 8.33 16.12
CA TRP A 129 -10.34 7.04 16.61
C TRP A 129 -9.55 6.59 17.84
N PRO A 130 -10.12 5.72 18.68
CA PRO A 130 -9.41 5.21 19.85
C PRO A 130 -8.28 4.24 19.46
N LEU A 131 -7.25 4.15 20.29
CA LEU A 131 -6.06 3.28 20.05
C LEU A 131 -6.41 1.83 19.73
N ARG A 132 -7.51 1.29 20.28
CA ARG A 132 -7.96 -0.07 19.96
C ARG A 132 -8.26 -0.26 18.47
N GLU A 133 -8.74 0.78 17.77
CA GLU A 133 -8.99 0.72 16.33
C GLU A 133 -7.69 0.75 15.54
N THR A 134 -6.70 1.52 15.98
CA THR A 134 -5.36 1.47 15.39
C THR A 134 -4.76 0.06 15.47
N ARG A 135 -4.81 -0.56 16.65
CA ARG A 135 -4.31 -1.95 16.84
C ARG A 135 -4.97 -2.93 15.87
N ARG A 136 -6.30 -2.86 15.72
CA ARG A 136 -7.05 -3.66 14.76
C ARG A 136 -6.68 -3.37 13.31
N LYS A 137 -6.52 -2.08 12.97
CA LYS A 137 -6.14 -1.64 11.63
C LYS A 137 -4.76 -2.15 11.25
N VAL A 138 -3.78 -2.04 12.16
CA VAL A 138 -2.43 -2.58 11.97
C VAL A 138 -2.48 -4.08 11.68
N ALA A 139 -3.19 -4.86 12.51
CA ALA A 139 -3.31 -6.31 12.32
C ALA A 139 -3.92 -6.67 10.96
N ARG A 140 -5.02 -5.99 10.54
CA ARG A 140 -5.64 -6.22 9.23
C ARG A 140 -4.71 -5.84 8.08
N THR A 141 -4.06 -4.69 8.17
CA THR A 141 -3.14 -4.21 7.12
C THR A 141 -1.98 -5.19 6.95
N PHE A 142 -1.33 -5.58 8.04
CA PHE A 142 -0.19 -6.49 7.96
C PHE A 142 -0.60 -7.88 7.48
N ALA A 143 -1.77 -8.39 7.90
CA ALA A 143 -2.31 -9.65 7.40
C ALA A 143 -2.57 -9.59 5.88
N ASN A 144 -3.17 -8.52 5.38
CA ASN A 144 -3.40 -8.33 3.94
C ASN A 144 -2.10 -8.24 3.15
N VAL A 145 -1.11 -7.50 3.66
CA VAL A 145 0.20 -7.39 3.02
C VAL A 145 0.90 -8.74 2.94
N LEU A 146 0.86 -9.52 4.02
CA LEU A 146 1.43 -10.87 4.03
C LEU A 146 0.74 -11.79 3.04
N GLN A 147 -0.59 -11.70 2.90
CA GLN A 147 -1.33 -12.44 1.89
C GLN A 147 -0.91 -12.02 0.46
N LEU A 148 -0.81 -10.73 0.19
CA LEU A 148 -0.34 -10.24 -1.11
C LEU A 148 1.10 -10.70 -1.40
N MET A 149 1.97 -10.76 -0.39
CA MET A 149 3.32 -11.32 -0.52
C MET A 149 3.34 -12.84 -0.77
N ASP A 150 2.32 -13.55 -0.34
CA ASP A 150 2.17 -14.97 -0.66
C ASP A 150 1.72 -15.18 -2.13
N GLU A 151 1.04 -14.19 -2.71
CA GLU A 151 0.54 -14.19 -4.09
C GLU A 151 1.53 -13.58 -5.10
N ASP A 152 2.38 -12.64 -4.65
CA ASP A 152 3.34 -11.91 -5.48
C ASP A 152 4.72 -11.88 -4.81
N ASP A 153 5.68 -12.59 -5.39
CA ASP A 153 7.04 -12.71 -4.87
C ASP A 153 7.88 -11.43 -5.04
N GLU A 154 7.50 -10.52 -5.90
CA GLU A 154 8.20 -9.25 -6.15
C GLU A 154 7.75 -8.13 -5.20
N LEU A 155 6.62 -8.30 -4.52
CA LEU A 155 6.08 -7.28 -3.62
C LEU A 155 7.04 -6.98 -2.47
N ILE A 156 7.46 -5.72 -2.39
CA ILE A 156 8.19 -5.15 -1.26
C ILE A 156 7.28 -4.14 -0.54
N PHE A 157 7.22 -4.21 0.78
CA PHE A 157 6.39 -3.33 1.59
C PHE A 157 7.20 -2.70 2.72
N ALA A 158 7.20 -1.36 2.79
CA ALA A 158 7.80 -0.60 3.87
C ALA A 158 6.77 -0.26 4.95
N ALA A 159 7.12 -0.44 6.21
CA ALA A 159 6.26 -0.06 7.32
C ALA A 159 7.06 0.61 8.44
N SER A 160 6.58 1.75 8.86
CA SER A 160 7.13 2.57 9.94
C SER A 160 6.54 2.22 11.31
N SER A 161 6.95 2.96 12.33
CA SER A 161 6.36 2.96 13.68
C SER A 161 6.54 1.65 14.46
N ALA A 162 7.64 1.54 15.19
CA ALA A 162 7.95 0.38 16.04
C ALA A 162 6.81 -0.01 17.01
N GLN A 163 6.03 0.97 17.47
CA GLN A 163 4.85 0.75 18.31
C GLN A 163 3.81 -0.15 17.63
N GLN A 164 3.63 -0.04 16.32
CA GLN A 164 2.67 -0.86 15.58
C GLN A 164 3.10 -2.33 15.57
N TYR A 165 4.38 -2.59 15.36
CA TYR A 165 4.95 -3.93 15.48
C TYR A 165 4.89 -4.47 16.92
N ALA A 166 5.09 -3.61 17.93
CA ALA A 166 4.98 -4.01 19.33
C ALA A 166 3.54 -4.42 19.68
N TRP A 167 2.54 -3.72 19.19
CA TRP A 167 1.13 -4.13 19.32
C TRP A 167 0.88 -5.45 18.62
N LEU A 168 1.35 -5.61 17.39
CA LEU A 168 1.18 -6.86 16.65
C LEU A 168 1.82 -8.04 17.39
N LYS A 169 3.06 -7.87 17.89
CA LYS A 169 3.75 -8.89 18.69
C LYS A 169 2.98 -9.31 19.92
N HIS A 170 2.35 -8.35 20.60
CA HIS A 170 1.58 -8.61 21.82
C HIS A 170 0.24 -9.28 21.51
N ASP A 171 -0.50 -8.78 20.52
CA ASP A 171 -1.89 -9.17 20.27
C ASP A 171 -2.02 -10.36 19.31
N HIS A 172 -1.08 -10.49 18.37
CA HIS A 172 -1.09 -11.47 17.29
C HIS A 172 0.32 -12.04 17.04
N PRO A 173 0.90 -12.80 18.00
CA PRO A 173 2.29 -13.26 17.93
C PRO A 173 2.58 -14.13 16.69
N GLU A 174 1.62 -14.93 16.23
CA GLU A 174 1.78 -15.74 15.01
C GLU A 174 1.91 -14.86 13.76
N LEU A 175 1.12 -13.79 13.69
CA LEU A 175 1.19 -12.83 12.58
C LEU A 175 2.51 -12.06 12.62
N PHE A 176 2.98 -11.69 13.82
CA PHE A 176 4.28 -11.04 14.01
C PHE A 176 5.44 -11.93 13.54
N GLU A 177 5.37 -13.24 13.78
CA GLU A 177 6.40 -14.18 13.32
C GLU A 177 6.44 -14.29 11.79
N ARG A 178 5.28 -14.27 11.11
CA ARG A 178 5.21 -14.18 9.64
C ARG A 178 5.84 -12.88 9.13
N VAL A 179 5.59 -11.75 9.80
CA VAL A 179 6.27 -10.47 9.48
C VAL A 179 7.77 -10.63 9.63
N ARG A 180 8.25 -11.24 10.73
CA ARG A 180 9.68 -11.48 10.96
C ARG A 180 10.32 -12.27 9.82
N GLN A 181 9.66 -13.30 9.32
CA GLN A 181 10.12 -14.08 8.17
C GLN A 181 10.28 -13.22 6.92
N ARG A 182 9.24 -12.41 6.59
CA ARG A 182 9.28 -11.50 5.43
C ARG A 182 10.33 -10.38 5.60
N VAL A 183 10.61 -9.94 6.83
CA VAL A 183 11.73 -9.02 7.11
C VAL A 183 13.07 -9.70 6.83
N ALA A 184 13.27 -10.95 7.24
CA ALA A 184 14.50 -11.70 6.97
C ALA A 184 14.72 -11.95 5.47
N GLU A 185 13.64 -12.06 4.68
CA GLU A 185 13.66 -12.13 3.22
C GLU A 185 13.92 -10.77 2.53
N GLY A 186 13.87 -9.66 3.28
CA GLY A 186 14.02 -8.30 2.74
C GLY A 186 12.77 -7.77 2.04
N ARG A 187 11.64 -8.44 2.16
CA ARG A 187 10.38 -8.08 1.49
C ARG A 187 9.48 -7.20 2.36
N PHE A 188 9.47 -7.38 3.66
CA PHE A 188 8.80 -6.50 4.61
C PHE A 188 9.87 -5.66 5.31
N VAL A 189 9.89 -4.35 5.04
CA VAL A 189 11.01 -3.48 5.40
C VAL A 189 10.60 -2.54 6.55
N PRO A 190 11.13 -2.75 7.77
CA PRO A 190 10.98 -1.78 8.84
C PRO A 190 11.72 -0.49 8.49
N VAL A 191 11.00 0.65 8.48
CA VAL A 191 11.56 1.95 8.11
C VAL A 191 11.36 3.00 9.20
N GLY A 192 12.11 4.10 9.13
CA GLY A 192 11.97 5.30 9.93
C GLY A 192 12.68 5.28 11.28
N GLY A 193 12.92 4.13 11.86
CA GLY A 193 13.64 3.99 13.13
C GLY A 193 12.98 4.67 14.33
N GLN A 194 11.76 5.18 14.20
CA GLN A 194 11.01 5.89 15.23
C GLN A 194 10.01 4.98 15.93
N TRP A 195 9.67 5.34 17.18
CA TRP A 195 8.66 4.59 17.94
C TRP A 195 7.27 4.73 17.32
N VAL A 196 6.91 5.97 16.95
CA VAL A 196 5.76 6.31 16.09
C VAL A 196 6.20 7.33 15.05
N GLU A 197 5.37 7.63 14.05
CA GLU A 197 5.50 8.84 13.24
C GLU A 197 4.97 10.00 14.10
N PRO A 198 5.82 10.83 14.74
CA PRO A 198 5.38 11.81 15.71
C PRO A 198 4.98 13.12 15.03
N ASP A 199 4.18 13.92 15.74
CA ASP A 199 4.22 15.37 15.53
C ASP A 199 5.66 15.87 15.75
N SER A 200 6.13 16.71 14.86
CA SER A 200 7.53 17.14 14.87
C SER A 200 7.73 18.58 15.40
N ASN A 201 6.66 19.27 15.77
CA ASN A 201 6.70 20.64 16.29
C ASN A 201 6.34 20.74 17.78
N LEU A 202 5.35 19.95 18.23
CA LEU A 202 4.90 19.98 19.63
C LEU A 202 5.85 19.28 20.62
N PRO A 203 6.42 18.09 20.29
CA PRO A 203 7.30 17.39 21.21
C PRO A 203 8.62 18.14 21.43
N GLY A 204 9.12 18.11 22.66
CA GLY A 204 10.47 18.60 22.96
C GLY A 204 11.56 17.72 22.34
N GLY A 205 12.78 18.27 22.21
CA GLY A 205 13.92 17.58 21.60
C GLY A 205 14.24 16.23 22.24
N GLU A 206 14.15 16.11 23.58
CA GLU A 206 14.34 14.84 24.29
C GLU A 206 13.30 13.78 23.86
N SER A 207 12.04 14.16 23.68
CA SER A 207 11.01 13.23 23.18
C SER A 207 11.32 12.77 21.77
N MET A 208 11.79 13.65 20.90
CA MET A 208 12.20 13.32 19.53
C MET A 208 13.41 12.37 19.50
N VAL A 209 14.40 12.59 20.38
CA VAL A 209 15.55 11.68 20.54
C VAL A 209 15.05 10.29 20.97
N ARG A 210 14.13 10.22 21.93
CA ARG A 210 13.58 8.95 22.41
C ARG A 210 12.79 8.21 21.33
N GLN A 211 12.08 8.89 20.45
CA GLN A 211 11.42 8.25 19.31
C GLN A 211 12.42 7.38 18.52
N LEU A 212 13.57 7.96 18.17
CA LEU A 212 14.62 7.27 17.40
C LEU A 212 15.36 6.21 18.21
N VAL A 213 15.63 6.49 19.49
CA VAL A 213 16.34 5.53 20.37
C VAL A 213 15.48 4.28 20.60
N GLU A 214 14.23 4.45 21.01
CA GLU A 214 13.36 3.32 21.35
C GLU A 214 12.92 2.56 20.10
N GLY A 215 12.60 3.26 19.02
CA GLY A 215 12.22 2.62 17.75
C GLY A 215 13.38 1.80 17.16
N THR A 216 14.58 2.39 17.06
CA THR A 216 15.77 1.68 16.58
C THR A 216 16.12 0.50 17.49
N ARG A 217 16.03 0.65 18.82
CA ARG A 217 16.26 -0.44 19.77
C ARG A 217 15.31 -1.61 19.52
N PHE A 218 14.03 -1.33 19.31
CA PHE A 218 13.04 -2.36 19.01
C PHE A 218 13.36 -3.08 17.70
N PHE A 219 13.59 -2.36 16.62
CA PHE A 219 13.90 -2.97 15.32
C PHE A 219 15.19 -3.79 15.34
N MET A 220 16.22 -3.32 16.06
CA MET A 220 17.45 -4.08 16.26
C MET A 220 17.22 -5.36 17.08
N ALA A 221 16.41 -5.27 18.13
CA ALA A 221 16.13 -6.43 19.00
C ALA A 221 15.28 -7.49 18.31
N GLU A 222 14.29 -7.08 17.54
CA GLU A 222 13.31 -7.99 16.94
C GLU A 222 13.74 -8.52 15.56
N PHE A 223 14.44 -7.71 14.78
CA PHE A 223 14.72 -7.99 13.37
C PHE A 223 16.21 -7.90 13.01
N GLY A 224 17.07 -7.38 13.89
CA GLY A 224 18.47 -7.09 13.57
C GLY A 224 18.65 -5.95 12.57
N VAL A 225 17.60 -5.17 12.31
CA VAL A 225 17.58 -4.10 11.32
C VAL A 225 17.74 -2.74 12.00
N ARG A 226 18.64 -1.92 11.49
CA ARG A 226 18.81 -0.52 11.89
C ARG A 226 18.39 0.39 10.75
N PRO A 227 17.19 0.99 10.80
CA PRO A 227 16.77 1.99 9.81
C PRO A 227 17.73 3.18 9.78
N ARG A 228 17.98 3.72 8.59
CA ARG A 228 18.89 4.86 8.38
C ARG A 228 18.19 6.07 7.78
N GLU A 229 16.90 6.04 7.72
CA GLU A 229 16.03 7.11 7.24
C GLU A 229 15.10 7.58 8.35
N VAL A 230 14.69 8.84 8.28
CA VAL A 230 13.49 9.35 8.95
C VAL A 230 12.34 9.21 7.99
N TRP A 231 11.24 8.58 8.44
CA TRP A 231 10.09 8.29 7.61
C TRP A 231 8.84 8.91 8.22
N VAL A 232 8.44 10.06 7.69
CA VAL A 232 7.33 10.89 8.21
C VAL A 232 6.48 11.45 7.07
N PRO A 233 5.78 10.57 6.33
CA PRO A 233 5.07 10.96 5.12
C PRO A 233 3.95 11.95 5.38
N ASP A 234 3.34 11.94 6.57
CA ASP A 234 2.14 12.74 6.86
C ASP A 234 2.31 13.74 8.02
N SER A 235 3.52 14.02 8.49
CA SER A 235 3.76 15.07 9.49
C SER A 235 3.64 16.47 8.86
N PHE A 236 2.91 17.37 9.54
CA PHE A 236 2.55 18.70 9.03
C PHE A 236 3.50 19.82 9.47
N GLY A 237 4.77 19.58 9.44
CA GLY A 237 5.80 20.53 9.77
C GLY A 237 6.93 19.90 10.59
N TYR A 238 8.07 20.55 10.61
CA TYR A 238 9.29 19.99 11.17
C TYR A 238 10.04 21.05 11.95
N SER A 239 10.48 20.68 13.16
CA SER A 239 11.36 21.53 13.95
C SER A 239 12.71 21.70 13.26
N ALA A 240 13.29 22.90 13.32
CA ALA A 240 14.65 23.17 12.83
C ALA A 240 15.73 22.30 13.53
N ALA A 241 15.45 21.75 14.70
CA ALA A 241 16.34 20.82 15.39
C ALA A 241 16.30 19.39 14.85
N LEU A 242 15.26 18.99 14.07
CA LEU A 242 15.08 17.63 13.59
C LEU A 242 16.25 17.11 12.73
N PRO A 243 16.85 17.88 11.80
CA PRO A 243 18.00 17.41 11.03
C PRO A 243 19.20 17.04 11.92
N GLN A 244 19.48 17.81 12.96
CA GLN A 244 20.55 17.52 13.93
C GLN A 244 20.26 16.22 14.70
N ILE A 245 19.04 16.06 15.18
CA ILE A 245 18.59 14.86 15.93
C ILE A 245 18.69 13.62 15.03
N ALA A 246 18.16 13.70 13.82
CA ALA A 246 18.20 12.63 12.85
C ALA A 246 19.64 12.18 12.51
N ARG A 247 20.52 13.14 12.23
CA ARG A 247 21.94 12.88 11.97
C ARG A 247 22.65 12.24 13.16
N ALA A 248 22.40 12.73 14.38
CA ALA A 248 22.97 12.16 15.61
C ALA A 248 22.47 10.73 15.87
N ALA A 249 21.25 10.39 15.44
CA ALA A 249 20.71 9.04 15.51
C ALA A 249 21.25 8.11 14.40
N GLY A 250 21.98 8.64 13.43
CA GLY A 250 22.58 7.89 12.33
C GLY A 250 21.71 7.80 11.07
N ALA A 251 20.65 8.63 10.97
CA ALA A 251 19.88 8.76 9.75
C ALA A 251 20.67 9.57 8.71
N ASP A 252 20.63 9.13 7.46
CA ASP A 252 21.28 9.78 6.32
C ASP A 252 20.30 10.19 5.22
N SER A 253 19.04 9.83 5.36
CA SER A 253 17.96 10.19 4.45
C SER A 253 16.69 10.59 5.20
N PHE A 254 15.79 11.27 4.51
CA PHE A 254 14.56 11.82 5.05
C PHE A 254 13.45 11.71 4.01
N LEU A 255 12.36 11.04 4.37
CA LEU A 255 11.18 10.90 3.53
C LEU A 255 9.99 11.64 4.12
N THR A 256 9.36 12.46 3.31
CA THR A 256 8.10 13.12 3.59
C THR A 256 7.32 13.37 2.30
N GLN A 257 6.02 13.64 2.44
CA GLN A 257 5.13 14.08 1.34
C GLN A 257 4.68 15.53 1.51
N LYS A 258 5.05 16.20 2.61
CA LYS A 258 4.60 17.56 2.96
C LYS A 258 5.71 18.58 2.73
#